data_7d338248d86f3169a2a07450e4a12c6c
#
_entry.id   7d338248d86f3169a2a07450e4a12c6c
#
_cell.length_a   1.000
_cell.length_b   1.000
_cell.length_c   1.000
_cell.angle_alpha   90.00
_cell.angle_beta   90.00
_cell.angle_gamma   90.00
#
_symmetry.space_group_name_H-M   'P 1'
#
loop_
_entity.id
_entity.type
_entity.pdbx_description
1 polymer ?
#
loop_
_entity_poly.entity_id
_entity_poly.type
_entity_poly.pdbx_seq_one_letter_code
_entity_poly.pdbx_strand_id
1 'polypeptide(L)'
;KDEFHLAKKLGLDCIEFILDYNDYNENPLLTKNGIEQIQSISGESGVEIKTICADYFMDAPIHSLDFKVVAQSRKVLLKLINNAAKLGVTDIVIPCVDNSSIDESSSSIFVKQLSEVLEVAENKKINLSLETDLPPKSFLSLLDLFESKRVTVNYDIGNSASLGFNPIEELNCYGDRISDIHIKDRLLNGGPVILGQGNADFDVFFNKLKEINYSGPFIMQAYRDDEGLKIFKEQLEWIKPYLERI
;
A
#
# COMPACT_ATOMS: atom_id res chain seq x y z
N LYS A 1 17.39 0.28 -11.27
CA LYS A 1 17.67 1.37 -12.27
C LYS A 1 16.77 1.26 -13.47
N ASP A 2 16.69 0.08 -14.04
CA ASP A 2 15.95 -0.17 -15.29
C ASP A 2 14.44 0.06 -15.12
N GLU A 3 13.91 -0.18 -13.94
CA GLU A 3 12.49 0.03 -13.59
C GLU A 3 12.05 1.48 -13.70
N PHE A 4 12.84 2.44 -13.24
CA PHE A 4 12.53 3.88 -13.37
C PHE A 4 12.47 4.32 -14.84
N HIS A 5 13.45 3.90 -15.65
CA HIS A 5 13.47 4.21 -17.06
C HIS A 5 12.31 3.55 -17.81
N LEU A 6 11.96 2.33 -17.38
CA LEU A 6 10.82 1.60 -17.93
C LEU A 6 9.50 2.29 -17.57
N ALA A 7 9.33 2.66 -16.29
CA ALA A 7 8.16 3.42 -15.81
C ALA A 7 8.00 4.72 -16.60
N LYS A 8 9.08 5.49 -16.76
CA LYS A 8 9.07 6.71 -17.58
C LYS A 8 8.64 6.44 -19.01
N LYS A 9 9.18 5.40 -19.65
CA LYS A 9 8.84 5.01 -21.03
C LYS A 9 7.37 4.60 -21.17
N LEU A 10 6.76 4.08 -20.10
CA LEU A 10 5.35 3.71 -20.06
C LEU A 10 4.43 4.89 -19.72
N GLY A 11 4.98 6.06 -19.40
CA GLY A 11 4.23 7.24 -19.02
C GLY A 11 3.69 7.17 -17.59
N LEU A 12 4.33 6.40 -16.71
CA LEU A 12 3.99 6.35 -15.29
C LEU A 12 4.66 7.52 -14.56
N ASP A 13 3.94 8.11 -13.61
CA ASP A 13 4.41 9.25 -12.82
C ASP A 13 5.18 8.81 -11.58
N CYS A 14 4.84 7.65 -11.04
CA CYS A 14 5.45 7.12 -9.83
C CYS A 14 5.61 5.61 -9.85
N ILE A 15 6.40 5.13 -8.90
CA ILE A 15 6.54 3.71 -8.55
C ILE A 15 6.35 3.53 -7.06
N GLU A 16 5.96 2.31 -6.67
CA GLU A 16 6.01 1.82 -5.32
C GLU A 16 7.26 0.95 -5.12
N PHE A 17 7.98 1.16 -4.03
CA PHE A 17 9.05 0.27 -3.60
C PHE A 17 8.54 -0.80 -2.66
N ILE A 18 9.16 -1.98 -2.70
CA ILE A 18 8.83 -3.08 -1.80
C ILE A 18 9.97 -3.25 -0.78
N LEU A 19 9.60 -3.37 0.48
CA LEU A 19 10.48 -3.81 1.56
C LEU A 19 10.10 -5.23 1.97
N ASP A 20 10.78 -6.23 1.40
CA ASP A 20 10.61 -7.63 1.75
C ASP A 20 11.26 -7.98 3.10
N TYR A 21 10.84 -9.11 3.70
CA TYR A 21 11.44 -9.63 4.92
C TYR A 21 12.82 -10.23 4.69
N ASN A 22 13.00 -10.97 3.58
CA ASN A 22 14.28 -11.59 3.26
C ASN A 22 15.30 -10.51 2.88
N ASP A 23 16.49 -10.61 3.46
CA ASP A 23 17.62 -9.70 3.21
C ASP A 23 17.28 -8.21 3.38
N TYR A 24 16.26 -7.88 4.22
CA TYR A 24 15.78 -6.50 4.41
C TYR A 24 16.90 -5.52 4.78
N ASN A 25 17.95 -5.97 5.45
CA ASN A 25 19.09 -5.11 5.81
C ASN A 25 19.86 -4.59 4.59
N GLU A 26 19.82 -5.32 3.46
CA GLU A 26 20.45 -4.97 2.20
C GLU A 26 19.52 -4.17 1.28
N ASN A 27 18.25 -4.12 1.62
CA ASN A 27 17.26 -3.35 0.85
C ASN A 27 17.69 -1.87 0.77
N PRO A 28 17.72 -1.27 -0.43
CA PRO A 28 18.19 0.10 -0.63
C PRO A 28 17.39 1.14 0.19
N LEU A 29 16.13 0.85 0.53
CA LEU A 29 15.32 1.72 1.40
C LEU A 29 15.90 1.85 2.81
N LEU A 30 16.71 0.89 3.25
CA LEU A 30 17.27 0.87 4.59
C LEU A 30 18.77 1.21 4.64
N THR A 31 19.39 1.57 3.52
CA THR A 31 20.80 1.92 3.48
C THR A 31 21.02 3.36 3.01
N LYS A 32 22.07 4.02 3.53
CA LYS A 32 22.39 5.40 3.12
C LYS A 32 22.69 5.48 1.62
N ASN A 33 23.52 4.58 1.13
CA ASN A 33 23.90 4.53 -0.29
C ASN A 33 22.69 4.22 -1.18
N GLY A 34 21.79 3.34 -0.74
CA GLY A 34 20.56 3.02 -1.46
C GLY A 34 19.64 4.25 -1.60
N ILE A 35 19.44 5.01 -0.52
CA ILE A 35 18.65 6.25 -0.56
C ILE A 35 19.25 7.28 -1.54
N GLU A 36 20.57 7.49 -1.49
CA GLU A 36 21.25 8.39 -2.41
C GLU A 36 21.12 7.96 -3.88
N GLN A 37 21.23 6.65 -4.14
CA GLN A 37 21.01 6.09 -5.48
C GLN A 37 19.57 6.24 -5.97
N ILE A 38 18.58 5.97 -5.11
CA ILE A 38 17.17 6.12 -5.45
C ILE A 38 16.86 7.60 -5.77
N GLN A 39 17.33 8.52 -4.95
CA GLN A 39 17.17 9.97 -5.21
C GLN A 39 17.76 10.41 -6.55
N SER A 40 18.97 9.93 -6.88
CA SER A 40 19.62 10.24 -8.16
C SER A 40 18.78 9.76 -9.34
N ILE A 41 18.37 8.50 -9.31
CA ILE A 41 17.62 7.87 -10.42
C ILE A 41 16.22 8.48 -10.57
N SER A 42 15.53 8.75 -9.46
CA SER A 42 14.23 9.42 -9.47
C SER A 42 14.36 10.82 -10.09
N GLY A 43 15.39 11.59 -9.69
CA GLY A 43 15.68 12.91 -10.28
C GLY A 43 16.02 12.85 -11.77
N GLU A 44 16.79 11.86 -12.22
CA GLU A 44 17.18 11.67 -13.62
C GLU A 44 15.98 11.24 -14.50
N SER A 45 15.14 10.34 -13.99
CA SER A 45 13.98 9.82 -14.75
C SER A 45 12.77 10.74 -14.69
N GLY A 46 12.61 11.51 -13.62
CA GLY A 46 11.40 12.25 -13.31
C GLY A 46 10.24 11.37 -12.85
N VAL A 47 10.51 10.10 -12.47
CA VAL A 47 9.55 9.19 -11.86
C VAL A 47 9.70 9.27 -10.35
N GLU A 48 8.63 9.58 -9.65
CA GLU A 48 8.63 9.73 -8.19
C GLU A 48 8.48 8.39 -7.47
N ILE A 49 8.87 8.32 -6.21
CA ILE A 49 8.50 7.25 -5.29
C ILE A 49 7.40 7.81 -4.39
N LYS A 50 6.16 7.40 -4.60
CA LYS A 50 5.03 7.88 -3.80
C LYS A 50 4.77 7.01 -2.59
N THR A 51 4.92 5.70 -2.76
CA THR A 51 4.53 4.72 -1.75
C THR A 51 5.63 3.67 -1.55
N ILE A 52 5.60 3.03 -0.39
CA ILE A 52 6.42 1.87 -0.06
C ILE A 52 5.50 0.79 0.49
N CYS A 53 5.42 -0.37 -0.16
CA CYS A 53 4.76 -1.54 0.41
C CYS A 53 5.75 -2.27 1.31
N ALA A 54 5.46 -2.32 2.61
CA ALA A 54 6.34 -2.91 3.60
C ALA A 54 5.92 -4.37 3.90
N ASP A 55 6.07 -5.26 2.90
CA ASP A 55 5.77 -6.68 2.99
C ASP A 55 6.55 -7.38 4.11
N TYR A 56 7.64 -6.76 4.56
CA TYR A 56 8.37 -7.14 5.77
C TYR A 56 7.45 -7.46 6.96
N PHE A 57 6.36 -6.68 7.12
CA PHE A 57 5.46 -6.84 8.26
C PHE A 57 4.49 -8.01 8.13
N MET A 58 4.43 -8.68 6.99
CA MET A 58 3.68 -9.94 6.86
C MET A 58 4.38 -11.09 7.59
N ASP A 59 5.72 -11.12 7.57
CA ASP A 59 6.53 -12.14 8.24
C ASP A 59 6.97 -11.71 9.65
N ALA A 60 7.06 -10.40 9.90
CA ALA A 60 7.43 -9.83 11.19
C ALA A 60 6.38 -8.78 11.65
N PRO A 61 5.15 -9.20 11.94
CA PRO A 61 4.07 -8.27 12.28
C PRO A 61 4.37 -7.51 13.57
N ILE A 62 4.02 -6.22 13.59
CA ILE A 62 4.23 -5.34 14.76
C ILE A 62 3.38 -5.75 15.97
N HIS A 63 2.37 -6.57 15.76
CA HIS A 63 1.51 -7.16 16.81
C HIS A 63 1.86 -8.60 17.15
N SER A 64 3.06 -9.06 16.78
CA SER A 64 3.54 -10.40 17.16
C SER A 64 3.52 -10.58 18.68
N LEU A 65 3.28 -11.81 19.13
CA LEU A 65 3.39 -12.17 20.54
C LEU A 65 4.88 -12.31 20.97
N ASP A 66 5.81 -12.44 20.02
CA ASP A 66 7.24 -12.41 20.31
C ASP A 66 7.73 -10.95 20.41
N PHE A 67 8.06 -10.53 21.63
CA PHE A 67 8.55 -9.17 21.89
C PHE A 67 9.85 -8.83 21.13
N LYS A 68 10.67 -9.83 20.74
CA LYS A 68 11.88 -9.58 19.95
C LYS A 68 11.52 -9.21 18.51
N VAL A 69 10.52 -9.88 17.94
CA VAL A 69 9.96 -9.54 16.63
C VAL A 69 9.41 -8.12 16.66
N VAL A 70 8.55 -7.80 17.65
CA VAL A 70 7.96 -6.47 17.81
C VAL A 70 9.04 -5.38 17.92
N ALA A 71 10.04 -5.60 18.79
CA ALA A 71 11.12 -4.64 18.98
C ALA A 71 11.96 -4.40 17.71
N GLN A 72 12.19 -5.47 16.94
CA GLN A 72 12.90 -5.36 15.66
C GLN A 72 12.04 -4.66 14.60
N SER A 73 10.78 -5.05 14.46
CA SER A 73 9.82 -4.47 13.51
C SER A 73 9.63 -2.97 13.73
N ARG A 74 9.54 -2.54 14.99
CA ARG A 74 9.50 -1.12 15.36
C ARG A 74 10.76 -0.37 14.90
N LYS A 75 11.96 -0.96 15.11
CA LYS A 75 13.22 -0.34 14.64
C LYS A 75 13.24 -0.21 13.11
N VAL A 76 12.78 -1.23 12.40
CA VAL A 76 12.69 -1.22 10.94
C VAL A 76 11.71 -0.13 10.49
N LEU A 77 10.52 -0.06 11.10
CA LEU A 77 9.50 0.94 10.74
C LEU A 77 10.00 2.37 11.00
N LEU A 78 10.59 2.65 12.15
CA LEU A 78 11.17 3.96 12.45
C LEU A 78 12.27 4.36 11.46
N LYS A 79 13.12 3.43 11.06
CA LYS A 79 14.16 3.66 10.05
C LYS A 79 13.54 3.91 8.68
N LEU A 80 12.53 3.13 8.32
CA LEU A 80 11.80 3.27 7.06
C LEU A 80 11.12 4.63 6.96
N ILE A 81 10.37 5.08 7.99
CA ILE A 81 9.72 6.38 8.04
C ILE A 81 10.74 7.52 7.81
N ASN A 82 11.89 7.45 8.50
CA ASN A 82 12.92 8.48 8.35
C ASN A 82 13.56 8.50 6.96
N ASN A 83 13.68 7.36 6.30
CA ASN A 83 14.25 7.25 4.96
C ASN A 83 13.20 7.59 3.88
N ALA A 84 11.95 7.15 4.04
CA ALA A 84 10.82 7.50 3.19
C ALA A 84 10.67 9.03 3.04
N ALA A 85 10.77 9.75 4.16
CA ALA A 85 10.71 11.22 4.14
C ALA A 85 11.82 11.87 3.30
N LYS A 86 13.00 11.26 3.17
CA LYS A 86 14.08 11.75 2.32
C LYS A 86 13.81 11.53 0.82
N LEU A 87 13.01 10.54 0.51
CA LEU A 87 12.64 10.17 -0.86
C LEU A 87 11.39 10.90 -1.37
N GLY A 88 10.70 11.66 -0.51
CA GLY A 88 9.44 12.31 -0.87
C GLY A 88 8.24 11.37 -0.86
N VAL A 89 8.38 10.17 -0.27
CA VAL A 89 7.30 9.21 -0.07
C VAL A 89 6.22 9.81 0.81
N THR A 90 4.97 9.57 0.47
CA THR A 90 3.81 10.01 1.25
C THR A 90 3.23 8.91 2.11
N ASP A 91 3.29 7.65 1.65
CA ASP A 91 2.61 6.53 2.27
C ASP A 91 3.53 5.31 2.43
N ILE A 92 3.50 4.70 3.61
CA ILE A 92 4.05 3.39 3.87
C ILE A 92 2.89 2.44 4.10
N VAL A 93 2.66 1.55 3.15
CA VAL A 93 1.66 0.49 3.26
C VAL A 93 2.15 -0.55 4.26
N ILE A 94 1.31 -0.85 5.24
CA ILE A 94 1.54 -1.88 6.25
C ILE A 94 0.52 -2.99 6.00
N PRO A 95 0.90 -4.09 5.34
CA PRO A 95 0.01 -5.21 5.12
C PRO A 95 -0.35 -5.89 6.45
N CYS A 96 -1.64 -6.00 6.70
CA CYS A 96 -2.23 -6.70 7.84
C CYS A 96 -3.22 -7.74 7.30
N VAL A 97 -2.71 -8.60 6.43
CA VAL A 97 -3.44 -9.64 5.69
C VAL A 97 -2.75 -10.98 5.84
N ASP A 98 -3.43 -12.06 5.51
CA ASP A 98 -2.87 -13.42 5.55
C ASP A 98 -2.20 -13.75 6.91
N ASN A 99 -0.88 -13.96 6.94
CA ASN A 99 -0.13 -14.31 8.15
C ASN A 99 -0.05 -13.16 9.17
N SER A 100 -0.32 -11.94 8.75
CA SER A 100 -0.29 -10.72 9.58
C SER A 100 -1.69 -10.13 9.81
N SER A 101 -2.76 -10.88 9.51
CA SER A 101 -4.13 -10.45 9.75
C SER A 101 -4.36 -10.03 11.20
N ILE A 102 -5.19 -9.02 11.37
CA ILE A 102 -5.57 -8.49 12.68
C ILE A 102 -6.94 -9.04 13.06
N ASP A 103 -7.07 -9.56 14.27
CA ASP A 103 -8.31 -10.01 14.86
C ASP A 103 -8.61 -9.25 16.16
N GLU A 104 -9.74 -9.57 16.83
CA GLU A 104 -10.11 -8.96 18.10
C GLU A 104 -9.04 -9.12 19.18
N SER A 105 -8.30 -10.24 19.18
CA SER A 105 -7.29 -10.54 20.20
C SER A 105 -5.99 -9.76 20.00
N SER A 106 -5.64 -9.45 18.74
CA SER A 106 -4.40 -8.77 18.35
C SER A 106 -4.57 -7.26 18.14
N SER A 107 -5.80 -6.78 17.93
CA SER A 107 -6.08 -5.37 17.62
C SER A 107 -5.54 -4.40 18.67
N SER A 108 -5.70 -4.68 19.96
CA SER A 108 -5.21 -3.83 21.04
C SER A 108 -3.68 -3.75 21.09
N ILE A 109 -3.01 -4.87 20.77
CA ILE A 109 -1.55 -4.93 20.68
C ILE A 109 -1.09 -4.13 19.46
N PHE A 110 -1.75 -4.33 18.31
CA PHE A 110 -1.45 -3.59 17.08
C PHE A 110 -1.54 -2.08 17.30
N VAL A 111 -2.67 -1.60 17.82
CA VAL A 111 -2.88 -0.18 18.11
C VAL A 111 -1.80 0.37 19.02
N LYS A 112 -1.51 -0.32 20.12
CA LYS A 112 -0.46 0.09 21.06
C LYS A 112 0.89 0.20 20.37
N GLN A 113 1.29 -0.80 19.59
CA GLN A 113 2.62 -0.85 18.97
C GLN A 113 2.76 0.18 17.83
N LEU A 114 1.72 0.35 17.01
CA LEU A 114 1.73 1.35 15.94
C LEU A 114 1.76 2.76 16.53
N SER A 115 1.02 3.01 17.61
CA SER A 115 0.98 4.32 18.29
C SER A 115 2.36 4.80 18.77
N GLU A 116 3.27 3.88 19.11
CA GLU A 116 4.62 4.23 19.54
C GLU A 116 5.50 4.86 18.45
N VAL A 117 5.11 4.76 17.18
CA VAL A 117 5.84 5.34 16.04
C VAL A 117 5.13 6.54 15.41
N LEU A 118 3.87 6.81 15.79
CA LEU A 118 3.03 7.84 15.15
C LEU A 118 3.60 9.24 15.26
N GLU A 119 4.19 9.62 16.38
CA GLU A 119 4.84 10.93 16.54
C GLU A 119 5.91 11.18 15.46
N VAL A 120 6.70 10.15 15.14
CA VAL A 120 7.72 10.25 14.09
C VAL A 120 7.07 10.35 12.71
N ALA A 121 6.02 9.57 12.45
CA ALA A 121 5.27 9.61 11.20
C ALA A 121 4.61 10.98 10.98
N GLU A 122 4.02 11.56 12.01
CA GLU A 122 3.43 12.91 12.00
C GLU A 122 4.47 13.98 11.70
N ASN A 123 5.60 13.97 12.43
CA ASN A 123 6.69 14.92 12.23
C ASN A 123 7.30 14.84 10.83
N LYS A 124 7.29 13.65 10.22
CA LYS A 124 7.79 13.40 8.85
C LYS A 124 6.71 13.56 7.78
N LYS A 125 5.44 13.72 8.17
CA LYS A 125 4.28 13.79 7.28
C LYS A 125 4.11 12.51 6.43
N ILE A 126 4.46 11.35 6.99
CA ILE A 126 4.28 10.04 6.36
C ILE A 126 2.99 9.42 6.87
N ASN A 127 2.16 8.93 5.96
CA ASN A 127 1.01 8.12 6.30
C ASN A 127 1.46 6.67 6.54
N LEU A 128 0.89 6.03 7.54
CA LEU A 128 0.95 4.60 7.74
C LEU A 128 -0.36 4.03 7.21
N SER A 129 -0.32 3.56 5.98
CA SER A 129 -1.49 3.10 5.23
C SER A 129 -1.73 1.62 5.52
N LEU A 130 -2.83 1.31 6.17
CA LEU A 130 -3.16 -0.07 6.51
C LEU A 130 -3.87 -0.76 5.35
N GLU A 131 -3.40 -1.93 4.98
CA GLU A 131 -4.11 -2.87 4.12
C GLU A 131 -4.58 -4.04 4.98
N THR A 132 -5.89 -4.32 5.04
CA THR A 132 -6.44 -5.36 5.91
C THR A 132 -7.45 -6.24 5.19
N ASP A 133 -7.67 -7.43 5.73
CA ASP A 133 -8.75 -8.36 5.38
C ASP A 133 -9.97 -8.24 6.31
N LEU A 134 -10.00 -7.20 7.15
CA LEU A 134 -11.12 -6.94 8.05
C LEU A 134 -12.38 -6.51 7.29
N PRO A 135 -13.57 -6.99 7.70
CA PRO A 135 -14.82 -6.45 7.20
C PRO A 135 -14.92 -4.92 7.38
N PRO A 136 -15.63 -4.19 6.48
CA PRO A 136 -15.59 -2.72 6.44
C PRO A 136 -15.82 -2.02 7.78
N LYS A 137 -16.83 -2.48 8.55
CA LYS A 137 -17.14 -1.90 9.88
C LYS A 137 -16.08 -2.20 10.94
N SER A 138 -15.50 -3.41 10.89
CA SER A 138 -14.41 -3.79 11.80
C SER A 138 -13.16 -2.99 11.50
N PHE A 139 -12.86 -2.73 10.23
CA PHE A 139 -11.75 -1.90 9.83
C PHE A 139 -11.94 -0.44 10.26
N LEU A 140 -13.14 0.15 10.04
CA LEU A 140 -13.46 1.47 10.56
C LEU A 140 -13.26 1.54 12.08
N SER A 141 -13.76 0.54 12.82
CA SER A 141 -13.59 0.49 14.28
C SER A 141 -12.12 0.42 14.70
N LEU A 142 -11.27 -0.29 13.95
CA LEU A 142 -9.83 -0.30 14.20
C LEU A 142 -9.20 1.08 13.94
N LEU A 143 -9.56 1.73 12.84
CA LEU A 143 -9.07 3.06 12.48
C LEU A 143 -9.43 4.12 13.53
N ASP A 144 -10.63 4.01 14.11
CA ASP A 144 -11.15 4.96 15.13
C ASP A 144 -10.43 4.83 16.49
N LEU A 145 -9.65 3.78 16.69
CA LEU A 145 -8.79 3.65 17.88
C LEU A 145 -7.53 4.54 17.80
N PHE A 146 -7.23 5.11 16.63
CA PHE A 146 -6.09 6.00 16.47
C PHE A 146 -6.53 7.47 16.44
N GLU A 147 -5.92 8.30 17.29
CA GLU A 147 -6.14 9.76 17.28
C GLU A 147 -5.45 10.43 16.08
N SER A 148 -4.42 9.82 15.56
CA SER A 148 -3.61 10.36 14.47
C SER A 148 -4.28 10.20 13.10
N LYS A 149 -4.30 11.28 12.33
CA LYS A 149 -4.72 11.26 10.92
C LYS A 149 -3.68 10.64 9.98
N ARG A 150 -2.52 10.22 10.51
CA ARG A 150 -1.48 9.55 9.72
C ARG A 150 -1.70 8.03 9.65
N VAL A 151 -2.68 7.50 10.36
CA VAL A 151 -3.15 6.12 10.12
C VAL A 151 -4.26 6.20 9.08
N THR A 152 -3.94 5.74 7.90
CA THR A 152 -4.78 5.83 6.70
C THR A 152 -5.07 4.45 6.14
N VAL A 153 -5.72 4.39 5.00
CA VAL A 153 -6.10 3.15 4.32
C VAL A 153 -5.38 3.04 2.99
N ASN A 154 -4.69 1.93 2.78
CA ASN A 154 -4.41 1.43 1.45
C ASN A 154 -5.59 0.57 1.00
N TYR A 155 -6.24 0.93 -0.09
CA TYR A 155 -7.35 0.17 -0.63
C TYR A 155 -6.87 -0.69 -1.80
N ASP A 156 -6.75 -2.01 -1.58
CA ASP A 156 -6.48 -2.97 -2.67
C ASP A 156 -7.80 -3.46 -3.26
N ILE A 157 -8.10 -3.03 -4.50
CA ILE A 157 -9.35 -3.34 -5.19
C ILE A 157 -9.54 -4.86 -5.34
N GLY A 158 -8.45 -5.58 -5.66
CA GLY A 158 -8.50 -7.02 -5.87
C GLY A 158 -8.67 -7.81 -4.58
N ASN A 159 -7.99 -7.40 -3.51
CA ASN A 159 -8.13 -8.07 -2.21
C ASN A 159 -9.54 -7.89 -1.66
N SER A 160 -10.12 -6.69 -1.74
CA SER A 160 -11.51 -6.41 -1.41
C SER A 160 -12.48 -7.30 -2.21
N ALA A 161 -12.31 -7.36 -3.53
CA ALA A 161 -13.13 -8.19 -4.41
C ALA A 161 -13.02 -9.69 -4.10
N SER A 162 -11.82 -10.17 -3.78
CA SER A 162 -11.58 -11.56 -3.39
C SER A 162 -12.29 -11.94 -2.08
N LEU A 163 -12.41 -11.00 -1.17
CA LEU A 163 -13.16 -11.17 0.10
C LEU A 163 -14.67 -10.99 -0.08
N GLY A 164 -15.12 -10.57 -1.25
CA GLY A 164 -16.52 -10.33 -1.57
C GLY A 164 -17.11 -9.09 -0.90
N PHE A 165 -16.28 -8.12 -0.53
CA PHE A 165 -16.73 -6.85 0.06
C PHE A 165 -17.39 -5.97 -1.01
N ASN A 166 -18.29 -5.11 -0.56
CA ASN A 166 -18.98 -4.18 -1.43
C ASN A 166 -18.27 -2.81 -1.42
N PRO A 167 -17.74 -2.33 -2.56
CA PRO A 167 -16.98 -1.08 -2.60
C PRO A 167 -17.78 0.14 -2.14
N ILE A 168 -19.11 0.15 -2.31
CA ILE A 168 -19.95 1.25 -1.78
C ILE A 168 -19.96 1.22 -0.24
N GLU A 169 -20.08 0.05 0.36
CA GLU A 169 -20.06 -0.07 1.82
C GLU A 169 -18.69 0.33 2.36
N GLU A 170 -17.62 -0.15 1.76
CA GLU A 170 -16.24 0.15 2.15
C GLU A 170 -15.94 1.65 2.07
N LEU A 171 -16.21 2.28 0.91
CA LEU A 171 -15.93 3.70 0.73
C LEU A 171 -16.87 4.61 1.55
N ASN A 172 -18.06 4.16 1.90
CA ASN A 172 -18.91 4.86 2.87
C ASN A 172 -18.39 4.74 4.31
N CYS A 173 -17.72 3.64 4.65
CA CYS A 173 -17.13 3.44 5.99
C CYS A 173 -15.85 4.26 6.18
N TYR A 174 -14.91 4.20 5.24
CA TYR A 174 -13.55 4.75 5.44
C TYR A 174 -12.96 5.42 4.20
N GLY A 175 -13.79 5.78 3.21
CA GLY A 175 -13.30 6.38 1.97
C GLY A 175 -12.52 7.69 2.16
N ASP A 176 -12.86 8.49 3.16
CA ASP A 176 -12.15 9.72 3.54
C ASP A 176 -10.79 9.47 4.20
N ARG A 177 -10.50 8.21 4.56
CA ARG A 177 -9.22 7.77 5.14
C ARG A 177 -8.31 7.12 4.10
N ILE A 178 -8.78 6.89 2.87
CA ILE A 178 -7.97 6.27 1.80
C ILE A 178 -6.90 7.28 1.33
N SER A 179 -5.64 6.88 1.41
CA SER A 179 -4.51 7.68 0.95
C SER A 179 -3.74 7.05 -0.20
N ASP A 180 -3.91 5.75 -0.42
CA ASP A 180 -3.27 4.96 -1.46
C ASP A 180 -4.21 3.88 -2.00
N ILE A 181 -4.11 3.56 -3.30
CA ILE A 181 -4.95 2.55 -3.94
C ILE A 181 -4.10 1.60 -4.77
N HIS A 182 -4.24 0.30 -4.50
CA HIS A 182 -3.69 -0.75 -5.34
C HIS A 182 -4.70 -1.20 -6.40
N ILE A 183 -4.33 -1.02 -7.67
CA ILE A 183 -5.11 -1.49 -8.82
C ILE A 183 -4.77 -2.96 -9.07
N LYS A 184 -5.71 -3.81 -8.79
CA LYS A 184 -5.60 -5.26 -8.86
C LYS A 184 -6.98 -5.85 -9.12
N ASP A 185 -7.04 -7.03 -9.71
CA ASP A 185 -8.28 -7.81 -9.84
C ASP A 185 -8.04 -9.24 -9.39
N ARG A 186 -9.01 -9.82 -8.71
CA ARG A 186 -8.97 -11.18 -8.19
C ARG A 186 -10.31 -11.87 -8.36
N LEU A 187 -10.27 -13.20 -8.45
CA LEU A 187 -11.48 -14.01 -8.32
C LEU A 187 -11.95 -14.04 -6.87
N LEU A 188 -13.27 -14.18 -6.68
CA LEU A 188 -13.85 -14.37 -5.36
C LEU A 188 -13.23 -15.61 -4.69
N ASN A 189 -12.69 -15.43 -3.49
CA ASN A 189 -11.92 -16.44 -2.76
C ASN A 189 -10.74 -17.01 -3.58
N GLY A 190 -10.24 -16.26 -4.57
CA GLY A 190 -9.24 -16.76 -5.51
C GLY A 190 -8.04 -15.84 -5.67
N GLY A 191 -7.15 -16.23 -6.60
CA GLY A 191 -5.93 -15.51 -6.91
C GLY A 191 -6.12 -14.31 -7.85
N PRO A 192 -5.02 -13.59 -8.14
CA PRO A 192 -5.03 -12.46 -9.07
C PRO A 192 -5.29 -12.92 -10.50
N VAL A 193 -5.98 -12.07 -11.25
CA VAL A 193 -6.29 -12.24 -12.67
C VAL A 193 -6.05 -10.92 -13.41
N ILE A 194 -6.07 -10.97 -14.75
CA ILE A 194 -6.01 -9.78 -15.59
C ILE A 194 -7.16 -8.85 -15.23
N LEU A 195 -6.90 -7.53 -15.21
CA LEU A 195 -7.91 -6.52 -14.88
C LEU A 195 -9.17 -6.69 -15.75
N GLY A 196 -10.32 -6.67 -15.10
CA GLY A 196 -11.64 -6.88 -15.70
C GLY A 196 -12.03 -8.35 -15.92
N GLN A 197 -11.21 -9.30 -15.48
CA GLN A 197 -11.53 -10.74 -15.56
C GLN A 197 -11.84 -11.36 -14.18
N GLY A 198 -11.79 -10.56 -13.12
CA GLY A 198 -12.08 -10.98 -11.77
C GLY A 198 -13.45 -10.53 -11.28
N ASN A 199 -13.54 -10.32 -9.99
CA ASN A 199 -14.76 -9.94 -9.29
C ASN A 199 -14.79 -8.47 -8.84
N ALA A 200 -13.74 -7.69 -9.18
CA ALA A 200 -13.71 -6.27 -8.85
C ALA A 200 -14.70 -5.47 -9.71
N ASP A 201 -15.58 -4.69 -9.08
CA ASP A 201 -16.51 -3.78 -9.78
C ASP A 201 -15.85 -2.40 -9.95
N PHE A 202 -15.02 -2.28 -10.99
CA PHE A 202 -14.29 -1.05 -11.30
C PHE A 202 -15.23 0.13 -11.58
N ASP A 203 -16.37 -0.10 -12.23
CA ASP A 203 -17.32 0.97 -12.53
C ASP A 203 -17.91 1.56 -11.26
N VAL A 204 -18.39 0.72 -10.36
CA VAL A 204 -18.93 1.15 -9.05
C VAL A 204 -17.84 1.81 -8.21
N PHE A 205 -16.66 1.20 -8.15
CA PHE A 205 -15.53 1.71 -7.37
C PHE A 205 -15.10 3.12 -7.82
N PHE A 206 -14.79 3.30 -9.10
CA PHE A 206 -14.32 4.58 -9.63
C PHE A 206 -15.38 5.68 -9.59
N ASN A 207 -16.67 5.33 -9.80
CA ASN A 207 -17.74 6.29 -9.61
C ASN A 207 -17.81 6.78 -8.15
N LYS A 208 -17.63 5.87 -7.20
CA LYS A 208 -17.62 6.22 -5.77
C LYS A 208 -16.40 7.04 -5.38
N LEU A 209 -15.21 6.73 -5.93
CA LEU A 209 -13.99 7.54 -5.72
C LEU A 209 -14.18 8.99 -6.17
N LYS A 210 -14.84 9.20 -7.30
CA LYS A 210 -15.17 10.53 -7.79
C LYS A 210 -16.07 11.29 -6.80
N GLU A 211 -17.06 10.63 -6.22
CA GLU A 211 -17.96 11.26 -5.23
C GLU A 211 -17.19 11.75 -3.99
N ILE A 212 -16.19 11.01 -3.53
CA ILE A 212 -15.39 11.37 -2.37
C ILE A 212 -14.20 12.28 -2.70
N ASN A 213 -14.03 12.68 -3.98
CA ASN A 213 -12.92 13.50 -4.47
C ASN A 213 -11.54 12.94 -4.12
N TYR A 214 -11.32 11.64 -4.31
CA TYR A 214 -10.00 11.02 -4.10
C TYR A 214 -8.96 11.65 -5.04
N SER A 215 -7.75 11.90 -4.53
CA SER A 215 -6.65 12.52 -5.28
C SER A 215 -5.28 11.92 -4.95
N GLY A 216 -5.26 10.78 -4.28
CA GLY A 216 -4.04 10.04 -3.95
C GLY A 216 -3.46 9.27 -5.15
N PRO A 217 -2.35 8.57 -4.95
CA PRO A 217 -1.73 7.74 -5.98
C PRO A 217 -2.56 6.49 -6.28
N PHE A 218 -2.38 5.99 -7.52
CA PHE A 218 -2.84 4.68 -7.95
C PHE A 218 -1.62 3.83 -8.29
N ILE A 219 -1.47 2.70 -7.62
CA ILE A 219 -0.36 1.77 -7.81
C ILE A 219 -0.86 0.52 -8.51
N MET A 220 -0.29 0.22 -9.67
CA MET A 220 -0.64 -0.97 -10.42
C MET A 220 0.06 -2.21 -9.86
N GLN A 221 -0.65 -2.99 -9.06
CA GLN A 221 -0.29 -4.35 -8.67
C GLN A 221 -1.00 -5.40 -9.54
N ALA A 222 -1.12 -5.10 -10.81
CA ALA A 222 -1.85 -5.92 -11.78
C ALA A 222 -1.20 -7.29 -11.99
N TYR A 223 -2.01 -8.23 -12.49
CA TYR A 223 -1.56 -9.59 -12.79
C TYR A 223 -0.29 -9.62 -13.64
N ARG A 224 0.61 -10.53 -13.32
CA ARG A 224 1.86 -10.77 -14.05
C ARG A 224 1.93 -12.23 -14.47
N ASP A 225 2.44 -12.45 -15.67
CA ASP A 225 2.84 -13.74 -16.21
C ASP A 225 4.31 -13.70 -16.69
N ASP A 226 4.74 -14.73 -17.42
CA ASP A 226 6.10 -14.81 -17.97
C ASP A 226 6.37 -13.74 -19.06
N GLU A 227 5.33 -13.22 -19.73
CA GLU A 227 5.45 -12.14 -20.71
C GLU A 227 5.65 -10.75 -20.07
N GLY A 228 5.32 -10.60 -18.81
CA GLY A 228 5.57 -9.45 -17.93
C GLY A 228 5.14 -8.10 -18.53
N LEU A 229 6.02 -7.47 -19.31
CA LEU A 229 5.81 -6.11 -19.81
C LEU A 229 4.66 -5.99 -20.81
N LYS A 230 4.37 -7.00 -21.60
CA LYS A 230 3.29 -6.95 -22.58
C LYS A 230 1.95 -6.90 -21.86
N ILE A 231 1.73 -7.85 -20.95
CA ILE A 231 0.48 -7.93 -20.21
C ILE A 231 0.29 -6.71 -19.27
N PHE A 232 1.38 -6.16 -18.74
CA PHE A 232 1.31 -4.92 -17.98
C PHE A 232 0.79 -3.75 -18.84
N LYS A 233 1.29 -3.59 -20.06
CA LYS A 233 0.84 -2.55 -20.99
C LYS A 233 -0.64 -2.69 -21.37
N GLU A 234 -1.08 -3.90 -21.63
CA GLU A 234 -2.49 -4.17 -21.96
C GLU A 234 -3.40 -3.77 -20.80
N GLN A 235 -3.02 -4.12 -19.57
CA GLN A 235 -3.77 -3.73 -18.38
C GLN A 235 -3.69 -2.22 -18.08
N LEU A 236 -2.56 -1.58 -18.37
CA LEU A 236 -2.43 -0.12 -18.24
C LEU A 236 -3.37 0.60 -19.20
N GLU A 237 -3.45 0.16 -20.48
CA GLU A 237 -4.41 0.73 -21.43
C GLU A 237 -5.87 0.46 -21.01
N TRP A 238 -6.14 -0.71 -20.43
CA TRP A 238 -7.48 -1.07 -19.95
C TRP A 238 -7.96 -0.18 -18.82
N ILE A 239 -7.09 0.20 -17.87
CA ILE A 239 -7.47 0.99 -16.69
C ILE A 239 -7.55 2.50 -16.97
N LYS A 240 -6.85 3.02 -17.99
CA LYS A 240 -6.81 4.45 -18.32
C LYS A 240 -8.17 5.13 -18.35
N PRO A 241 -9.21 4.58 -19.02
CA PRO A 241 -10.53 5.23 -19.05
C PRO A 241 -11.19 5.40 -17.68
N TYR A 242 -10.81 4.57 -16.70
CA TYR A 242 -11.28 4.69 -15.33
C TYR A 242 -10.54 5.81 -14.60
N LEU A 243 -9.22 5.89 -14.76
CA LEU A 243 -8.39 6.93 -14.16
C LEU A 243 -8.76 8.33 -14.68
N GLU A 244 -9.15 8.46 -15.93
CA GLU A 244 -9.60 9.72 -16.55
C GLU A 244 -10.95 10.22 -16.02
N ARG A 245 -11.69 9.41 -15.24
CA ARG A 245 -12.96 9.81 -14.63
C ARG A 245 -12.78 10.59 -13.32
N ILE A 246 -11.59 10.44 -12.68
CA ILE A 246 -11.25 11.04 -11.41
C ILE A 246 -10.55 12.38 -11.64
#